data_efae501244623792b95d87ff43ba48a2
#
_entry.id   efae501244623792b95d87ff43ba48a2
#
_cell.length_a   1.000
_cell.length_b   1.000
_cell.length_c   1.000
_cell.angle_alpha   90.00
_cell.angle_beta   90.00
_cell.angle_gamma   90.00
#
_symmetry.space_group_name_H-M   'P 1'
#
loop_
_entity.id
_entity.type
_entity.pdbx_description
1 polymer ?
#
loop_
_entity_poly.entity_id
_entity_poly.type
_entity_poly.pdbx_seq_one_letter_code
_entity_poly.pdbx_strand_id
1 'polypeptide(L)'
;ASEQFEWLDGWNFNVPYNKELPIDFDTDELTPLLQEMKRESPYEVDGVIIVDDHYHPRNVSDNPKYAVAYKVNAKGLKTVIKDVLWEPSTYGLLKPRIHFHTVIIDGEVSYASAFNAKYVKDNYLRKGVEVKIVKSGDVIPYIAEVIIPPGSVRLSDRKPDMPPREDFGEYEWNENEIELELIKPLENPIVRHKRFVRFFKSLNIKYISDGVVKKFINGGYETPNEIYEASVEDLMELDGIKEKSAQKFFDSIHNTLDNPISIETVMKASLAIGKGFGERKLYPLVSGIKFVSGEKGNYKFRKPSLDEILEIEGFSYKSGREFRKNLVKFVRWMKENKYINLEIPNQKRKGDSENSDGLPLDGKFILFTGVRNKELAKKFEKMGAKIEGSFTKKVNVLVVKDKNTTNSKTEKAIKQGVLVFGVDEVEKKLLG
;
A
#
# COMPACT_ATOMS: atom_id res chain seq x y z
N ALA A 1 -28.69 -0.97 -8.73
CA ALA A 1 -28.31 -1.32 -7.34
C ALA A 1 -29.51 -1.93 -6.61
N SER A 2 -30.71 -1.33 -6.74
CA SER A 2 -31.97 -1.80 -6.13
C SER A 2 -32.26 -3.26 -6.44
N GLU A 3 -32.28 -3.64 -7.70
CA GLU A 3 -32.53 -5.02 -8.16
C GLU A 3 -31.49 -6.01 -7.56
N GLN A 4 -30.25 -5.59 -7.36
CA GLN A 4 -29.23 -6.44 -6.73
C GLN A 4 -29.51 -6.67 -5.23
N PHE A 5 -30.02 -5.66 -4.54
CA PHE A 5 -30.42 -5.79 -3.14
C PHE A 5 -31.63 -6.71 -2.99
N GLU A 6 -32.61 -6.60 -3.87
CA GLU A 6 -33.79 -7.52 -3.91
C GLU A 6 -33.33 -8.98 -4.12
N TRP A 7 -32.41 -9.24 -5.02
CA TRP A 7 -31.87 -10.59 -5.24
C TRP A 7 -31.12 -11.11 -4.02
N LEU A 8 -30.32 -10.29 -3.37
CA LEU A 8 -29.55 -10.68 -2.17
C LEU A 8 -30.53 -10.99 -1.01
N ASP A 9 -31.53 -10.15 -0.82
CA ASP A 9 -32.55 -10.36 0.20
C ASP A 9 -33.37 -11.65 -0.07
N GLY A 10 -33.77 -11.87 -1.32
CA GLY A 10 -34.42 -13.09 -1.77
C GLY A 10 -33.60 -14.36 -1.54
N TRP A 11 -32.28 -14.25 -1.44
CA TRP A 11 -31.35 -15.33 -1.07
C TRP A 11 -31.00 -15.35 0.42
N ASN A 12 -31.71 -14.59 1.23
CA ASN A 12 -31.56 -14.55 2.69
C ASN A 12 -30.18 -13.99 3.14
N PHE A 13 -29.59 -13.06 2.36
CA PHE A 13 -28.44 -12.27 2.80
C PHE A 13 -28.92 -11.07 3.60
N ASN A 14 -28.15 -10.69 4.62
CA ASN A 14 -28.33 -9.39 5.26
C ASN A 14 -27.88 -8.28 4.31
N VAL A 15 -28.83 -7.59 3.72
CA VAL A 15 -28.56 -6.41 2.90
C VAL A 15 -28.50 -5.16 3.78
N PRO A 16 -27.61 -4.18 3.45
CA PRO A 16 -27.62 -2.91 4.15
C PRO A 16 -28.96 -2.18 3.91
N TYR A 17 -29.32 -1.32 4.86
CA TYR A 17 -30.48 -0.45 4.68
C TYR A 17 -30.31 0.34 3.36
N ASN A 18 -31.33 0.28 2.51
CA ASN A 18 -31.34 0.97 1.24
C ASN A 18 -32.71 1.64 1.02
N LYS A 19 -32.74 2.71 0.27
CA LYS A 19 -33.94 3.48 -0.06
C LYS A 19 -33.79 4.08 -1.44
N GLU A 20 -34.79 3.91 -2.28
CA GLU A 20 -34.87 4.60 -3.56
C GLU A 20 -35.32 6.03 -3.35
N LEU A 21 -34.64 6.97 -4.02
CA LEU A 21 -34.97 8.39 -4.01
C LEU A 21 -35.28 8.85 -5.44
N PRO A 22 -36.22 9.79 -5.64
CA PRO A 22 -36.45 10.37 -6.95
C PRO A 22 -35.24 11.19 -7.39
N ILE A 23 -35.04 11.39 -8.69
CA ILE A 23 -33.86 12.09 -9.23
C ILE A 23 -33.78 13.56 -8.78
N ASP A 24 -34.90 14.15 -8.41
CA ASP A 24 -35.04 15.52 -7.94
C ASP A 24 -35.18 15.64 -6.41
N PHE A 25 -34.72 14.61 -5.68
CA PHE A 25 -34.76 14.64 -4.21
C PHE A 25 -33.98 15.84 -3.65
N ASP A 26 -34.47 16.38 -2.53
CA ASP A 26 -33.79 17.48 -1.84
C ASP A 26 -32.59 16.95 -1.07
N THR A 27 -31.40 17.51 -1.33
CA THR A 27 -30.15 17.14 -0.63
C THR A 27 -30.20 17.42 0.85
N ASP A 28 -31.08 18.32 1.33
CA ASP A 28 -31.28 18.59 2.76
C ASP A 28 -31.91 17.39 3.50
N GLU A 29 -32.58 16.48 2.78
CA GLU A 29 -33.12 15.24 3.33
C GLU A 29 -32.04 14.19 3.68
N LEU A 30 -30.85 14.33 3.13
CA LEU A 30 -29.76 13.35 3.36
C LEU A 30 -29.28 13.29 4.80
N THR A 31 -29.27 14.42 5.50
CA THR A 31 -28.87 14.46 6.92
C THR A 31 -29.86 13.73 7.83
N PRO A 32 -31.17 14.01 7.75
CA PRO A 32 -32.18 13.23 8.47
C PRO A 32 -32.14 11.74 8.12
N LEU A 33 -32.01 11.39 6.85
CA LEU A 33 -31.93 10.00 6.38
C LEU A 33 -30.71 9.28 6.99
N LEU A 34 -29.53 9.90 6.97
CA LEU A 34 -28.35 9.31 7.60
C LEU A 34 -28.53 9.11 9.11
N GLN A 35 -29.20 10.04 9.80
CA GLN A 35 -29.49 9.90 11.23
C GLN A 35 -30.46 8.74 11.51
N GLU A 36 -31.46 8.57 10.65
CA GLU A 36 -32.38 7.42 10.70
C GLU A 36 -31.61 6.09 10.52
N MET A 37 -30.80 6.00 9.47
CA MET A 37 -29.97 4.81 9.20
C MET A 37 -29.00 4.48 10.35
N LYS A 38 -28.40 5.49 10.97
CA LYS A 38 -27.52 5.31 12.16
C LYS A 38 -28.28 4.77 13.38
N ARG A 39 -29.55 5.13 13.54
CA ARG A 39 -30.39 4.65 14.65
C ARG A 39 -30.88 3.22 14.42
N GLU A 40 -31.21 2.86 13.18
CA GLU A 40 -31.85 1.59 12.85
C GLU A 40 -30.87 0.48 12.52
N SER A 41 -29.66 0.84 12.08
CA SER A 41 -28.63 -0.14 11.76
C SER A 41 -28.06 -0.81 13.03
N PRO A 42 -27.91 -2.14 13.03
CA PRO A 42 -27.19 -2.85 14.09
C PRO A 42 -25.67 -2.62 14.02
N TYR A 43 -25.18 -1.95 13.00
CA TYR A 43 -23.77 -1.64 12.78
C TYR A 43 -23.54 -0.13 12.83
N GLU A 44 -22.31 0.29 13.15
CA GLU A 44 -21.92 1.68 13.03
C GLU A 44 -21.97 2.13 11.56
N VAL A 45 -22.71 3.20 11.29
CA VAL A 45 -22.88 3.78 9.96
C VAL A 45 -22.07 5.07 9.87
N ASP A 46 -21.08 5.09 9.01
CA ASP A 46 -20.16 6.24 8.79
C ASP A 46 -20.78 7.29 7.83
N GLY A 47 -21.55 6.84 6.84
CA GLY A 47 -22.20 7.69 5.85
C GLY A 47 -23.14 6.90 4.96
N VAL A 48 -23.76 7.56 4.01
CA VAL A 48 -24.55 6.95 2.96
C VAL A 48 -23.85 7.03 1.62
N ILE A 49 -24.05 6.05 0.77
CA ILE A 49 -23.59 6.06 -0.61
C ILE A 49 -24.82 6.27 -1.50
N ILE A 50 -24.83 7.34 -2.26
CA ILE A 50 -25.85 7.64 -3.25
C ILE A 50 -25.34 7.09 -4.57
N VAL A 51 -26.14 6.23 -5.21
CA VAL A 51 -25.75 5.53 -6.44
C VAL A 51 -26.82 5.78 -7.49
N ASP A 52 -26.43 6.12 -8.72
CA ASP A 52 -27.32 6.08 -9.87
C ASP A 52 -27.75 4.61 -10.13
N ASP A 53 -29.04 4.35 -10.12
CA ASP A 53 -29.58 2.99 -10.18
C ASP A 53 -29.61 2.37 -11.59
N HIS A 54 -29.20 3.11 -12.62
CA HIS A 54 -29.03 2.57 -13.96
C HIS A 54 -27.88 1.54 -14.01
N TYR A 55 -27.89 0.70 -15.03
CA TYR A 55 -26.77 -0.21 -15.27
C TYR A 55 -25.49 0.54 -15.62
N HIS A 56 -24.46 0.30 -14.84
CA HIS A 56 -23.10 0.80 -15.07
C HIS A 56 -22.12 -0.36 -15.19
N PRO A 57 -21.17 -0.31 -16.16
CA PRO A 57 -20.06 -1.27 -16.19
C PRO A 57 -19.27 -1.21 -14.90
N ARG A 58 -18.86 -2.37 -14.39
CA ARG A 58 -18.08 -2.44 -13.15
C ARG A 58 -16.75 -1.67 -13.30
N ASN A 59 -16.57 -0.66 -12.47
CA ASN A 59 -15.29 0.04 -12.36
C ASN A 59 -14.33 -0.77 -11.49
N VAL A 60 -13.13 -1.10 -12.03
CA VAL A 60 -12.11 -1.91 -11.34
C VAL A 60 -10.89 -1.08 -10.91
N SER A 61 -10.74 0.16 -11.39
CA SER A 61 -9.53 0.95 -11.19
C SER A 61 -9.69 2.14 -10.24
N ASP A 62 -10.84 2.81 -10.26
CA ASP A 62 -11.09 4.06 -9.52
C ASP A 62 -12.45 4.07 -8.81
N ASN A 63 -12.74 5.14 -8.07
CA ASN A 63 -14.06 5.36 -7.52
C ASN A 63 -15.09 5.51 -8.65
N PRO A 64 -16.26 4.88 -8.55
CA PRO A 64 -17.28 4.94 -9.58
C PRO A 64 -17.80 6.38 -9.73
N LYS A 65 -17.90 6.85 -10.98
CA LYS A 65 -18.43 8.20 -11.30
C LYS A 65 -19.93 8.32 -11.09
N TYR A 66 -20.62 7.19 -11.01
CA TYR A 66 -22.06 7.06 -10.81
C TYR A 66 -22.45 6.91 -9.33
N ALA A 67 -21.50 7.07 -8.40
CA ALA A 67 -21.77 6.99 -6.98
C ALA A 67 -21.02 8.08 -6.23
N VAL A 68 -21.64 8.63 -5.20
CA VAL A 68 -21.07 9.64 -4.30
C VAL A 68 -21.36 9.27 -2.85
N ALA A 69 -20.34 9.45 -1.98
CA ALA A 69 -20.51 9.25 -0.55
C ALA A 69 -20.94 10.58 0.10
N TYR A 70 -22.00 10.52 0.91
CA TYR A 70 -22.46 11.61 1.75
C TYR A 70 -22.14 11.31 3.21
N LYS A 71 -21.49 12.25 3.87
CA LYS A 71 -21.12 12.18 5.29
C LYS A 71 -21.45 13.50 5.96
N VAL A 72 -22.04 13.44 7.14
CA VAL A 72 -22.23 14.64 7.98
C VAL A 72 -20.95 14.85 8.80
N ASN A 73 -20.39 16.04 8.72
CA ASN A 73 -19.31 16.42 9.58
C ASN A 73 -19.77 16.43 11.04
N ALA A 74 -19.11 15.67 11.89
CA ALA A 74 -19.35 15.72 13.33
C ALA A 74 -19.19 17.18 13.85
N LYS A 75 -20.01 17.59 14.81
CA LYS A 75 -19.84 18.87 15.48
C LYS A 75 -18.46 18.90 16.12
N GLY A 76 -17.56 19.72 15.59
CA GLY A 76 -16.21 19.82 16.13
C GLY A 76 -16.22 20.37 17.56
N LEU A 77 -15.30 19.90 18.39
CA LEU A 77 -15.12 20.35 19.77
C LEU A 77 -13.94 21.30 19.88
N LYS A 78 -14.11 22.34 20.70
CA LYS A 78 -13.05 23.29 21.00
C LYS A 78 -12.08 22.71 22.01
N THR A 79 -10.80 22.96 21.80
CA THR A 79 -9.72 22.55 22.70
C THR A 79 -8.52 23.47 22.53
N VAL A 80 -7.51 23.30 23.38
CA VAL A 80 -6.29 24.13 23.37
C VAL A 80 -5.09 23.26 23.07
N ILE A 81 -4.22 23.72 22.16
CA ILE A 81 -2.98 23.06 21.79
C ILE A 81 -2.02 23.08 22.98
N LYS A 82 -1.49 21.91 23.34
CA LYS A 82 -0.41 21.73 24.31
C LYS A 82 0.96 21.83 23.63
N ASP A 83 1.10 21.17 22.45
CA ASP A 83 2.35 21.11 21.70
C ASP A 83 2.07 20.93 20.22
N VAL A 84 2.98 21.44 19.36
CA VAL A 84 3.07 21.09 17.94
C VAL A 84 4.22 20.11 17.78
N LEU A 85 3.89 18.86 17.49
CA LEU A 85 4.83 17.77 17.35
C LEU A 85 5.22 17.61 15.89
N TRP A 86 6.50 17.38 15.65
CA TRP A 86 7.04 17.17 14.31
C TRP A 86 7.61 15.76 14.18
N GLU A 87 7.38 15.14 13.04
CA GLU A 87 7.88 13.81 12.78
C GLU A 87 8.35 13.69 11.33
N PRO A 88 9.61 13.29 11.07
CA PRO A 88 10.08 13.11 9.71
C PRO A 88 9.46 11.87 9.07
N SER A 89 9.05 12.00 7.81
CA SER A 89 8.58 10.89 6.99
C SER A 89 9.76 10.09 6.42
N THR A 90 9.49 8.96 5.77
CA THR A 90 10.51 8.17 5.04
C THR A 90 11.23 8.95 3.94
N TYR A 91 10.65 10.05 3.47
CA TYR A 91 11.25 10.94 2.47
C TYR A 91 11.98 12.14 3.08
N GLY A 92 11.99 12.27 4.41
CA GLY A 92 12.60 13.41 5.09
C GLY A 92 11.69 14.63 5.21
N LEU A 93 10.41 14.52 4.83
CA LEU A 93 9.45 15.61 5.03
C LEU A 93 9.05 15.67 6.49
N LEU A 94 9.14 16.83 7.12
CA LEU A 94 8.72 17.07 8.49
C LEU A 94 7.21 17.27 8.54
N LYS A 95 6.50 16.33 9.17
CA LYS A 95 5.04 16.29 9.26
C LYS A 95 4.56 16.77 10.61
N PRO A 96 3.73 17.83 10.67
CA PRO A 96 3.20 18.35 11.91
C PRO A 96 1.98 17.56 12.38
N ARG A 97 1.91 17.40 13.71
CA ARG A 97 0.76 16.89 14.43
C ARG A 97 0.57 17.74 15.68
N ILE A 98 -0.64 18.13 16.03
CA ILE A 98 -0.90 18.80 17.30
C ILE A 98 -1.24 17.79 18.39
N HIS A 99 -0.74 18.03 19.58
CA HIS A 99 -1.18 17.47 20.85
C HIS A 99 -2.01 18.52 21.58
N PHE A 100 -3.20 18.18 22.05
CA PHE A 100 -4.12 19.13 22.69
C PHE A 100 -4.78 18.53 23.93
N HIS A 101 -5.53 19.34 24.69
CA HIS A 101 -6.30 18.83 25.81
C HIS A 101 -7.38 17.87 25.29
N THR A 102 -7.41 16.66 25.85
CA THR A 102 -8.30 15.57 25.42
C THR A 102 -9.74 16.03 25.28
N VAL A 103 -10.36 15.68 24.18
CA VAL A 103 -11.79 15.86 23.91
C VAL A 103 -12.44 14.51 23.62
N ILE A 104 -13.74 14.40 23.84
CA ILE A 104 -14.49 13.16 23.58
C ILE A 104 -15.23 13.34 22.25
N ILE A 105 -14.71 12.70 21.19
CA ILE A 105 -15.31 12.63 19.85
C ILE A 105 -15.26 11.18 19.41
N ASP A 106 -16.32 10.42 19.58
CA ASP A 106 -16.30 8.96 19.34
C ASP A 106 -15.08 8.29 19.99
N GLY A 107 -14.92 8.52 21.32
CA GLY A 107 -13.78 8.15 22.13
C GLY A 107 -12.84 9.32 22.47
N GLU A 108 -11.81 9.04 23.26
CA GLU A 108 -10.82 10.02 23.68
C GLU A 108 -9.87 10.40 22.54
N VAL A 109 -9.79 11.67 22.22
CA VAL A 109 -8.91 12.21 21.18
C VAL A 109 -8.02 13.30 21.78
N SER A 110 -6.70 13.14 21.64
CA SER A 110 -5.68 14.09 22.13
C SER A 110 -4.73 14.55 21.03
N TYR A 111 -4.81 13.97 19.83
CA TYR A 111 -3.94 14.27 18.70
C TYR A 111 -4.73 14.48 17.43
N ALA A 112 -4.29 15.44 16.61
CA ALA A 112 -4.86 15.67 15.30
C ALA A 112 -3.78 16.04 14.26
N SER A 113 -4.08 15.82 12.99
CA SER A 113 -3.24 16.30 11.91
C SER A 113 -3.24 17.82 11.88
N ALA A 114 -2.06 18.41 11.72
CA ALA A 114 -1.88 19.83 11.40
C ALA A 114 -1.55 20.02 9.91
N PHE A 115 -1.99 19.08 9.06
CA PHE A 115 -1.87 19.04 7.61
C PHE A 115 -0.43 19.07 7.09
N ASN A 116 0.22 20.24 7.12
CA ASN A 116 1.56 20.47 6.58
C ASN A 116 2.24 21.68 7.26
N ALA A 117 3.52 21.90 6.97
CA ALA A 117 4.30 22.96 7.58
C ALA A 117 3.78 24.37 7.25
N LYS A 118 3.28 24.57 6.02
CA LYS A 118 2.66 25.84 5.63
C LYS A 118 1.43 26.14 6.48
N TYR A 119 0.58 25.15 6.75
CA TYR A 119 -0.59 25.31 7.59
C TYR A 119 -0.22 25.74 9.01
N VAL A 120 0.81 25.14 9.61
CA VAL A 120 1.32 25.54 10.95
C VAL A 120 1.81 26.97 10.93
N LYS A 121 2.59 27.36 9.90
CA LYS A 121 3.12 28.71 9.74
C LYS A 121 2.01 29.75 9.57
N ASP A 122 1.13 29.52 8.58
CA ASP A 122 0.11 30.50 8.18
C ASP A 122 -0.98 30.70 9.26
N ASN A 123 -1.26 29.67 10.04
CA ASN A 123 -2.22 29.71 11.16
C ASN A 123 -1.56 29.95 12.52
N TYR A 124 -0.26 30.20 12.55
CA TYR A 124 0.51 30.48 13.77
C TYR A 124 0.27 29.45 14.88
N LEU A 125 0.19 28.15 14.49
CA LEU A 125 -0.06 27.07 15.45
C LEU A 125 1.10 26.97 16.44
N ARG A 126 0.74 26.94 17.73
CA ARG A 126 1.66 26.84 18.86
C ARG A 126 0.92 26.44 20.13
N LYS A 127 1.66 26.15 21.17
CA LYS A 127 1.10 25.97 22.51
C LYS A 127 0.18 27.13 22.91
N GLY A 128 -0.98 26.80 23.46
CA GLY A 128 -1.97 27.76 23.95
C GLY A 128 -2.96 28.31 22.93
N VAL A 129 -2.84 27.89 21.65
CA VAL A 129 -3.81 28.24 20.61
C VAL A 129 -5.07 27.39 20.77
N GLU A 130 -6.24 28.05 20.76
CA GLU A 130 -7.54 27.36 20.74
C GLU A 130 -7.90 26.91 19.34
N VAL A 131 -8.34 25.68 19.21
CA VAL A 131 -8.71 25.06 17.92
C VAL A 131 -10.01 24.29 18.06
N LYS A 132 -10.71 24.13 16.96
CA LYS A 132 -11.87 23.24 16.83
C LYS A 132 -11.43 21.97 16.11
N ILE A 133 -11.57 20.83 16.78
CA ILE A 133 -11.19 19.52 16.26
C ILE A 133 -12.44 18.80 15.76
N VAL A 134 -12.33 18.19 14.59
CA VAL A 134 -13.35 17.34 13.98
C VAL A 134 -12.76 15.96 13.75
N LYS A 135 -13.55 14.94 14.05
CA LYS A 135 -13.31 13.55 13.62
C LYS A 135 -14.56 13.11 12.87
N SER A 136 -14.40 12.64 11.64
CA SER A 136 -15.50 12.11 10.83
C SER A 136 -15.25 10.63 10.61
N GLY A 137 -16.06 9.77 11.23
CA GLY A 137 -15.89 8.31 11.19
C GLY A 137 -14.52 7.85 11.68
N ASP A 138 -13.98 6.77 11.13
CA ASP A 138 -12.62 6.26 11.40
C ASP A 138 -11.50 7.14 10.82
N VAL A 139 -11.80 8.37 10.43
CA VAL A 139 -10.83 9.29 9.84
C VAL A 139 -9.97 9.92 10.93
N ILE A 140 -8.72 10.18 10.59
CA ILE A 140 -7.76 10.88 11.46
C ILE A 140 -8.32 12.24 11.86
N PRO A 141 -8.38 12.58 13.18
CA PRO A 141 -8.82 13.89 13.63
C PRO A 141 -7.98 15.01 13.00
N TYR A 142 -8.62 16.12 12.67
CA TYR A 142 -7.96 17.27 12.06
C TYR A 142 -8.51 18.60 12.61
N ILE A 143 -7.76 19.68 12.39
CA ILE A 143 -8.15 21.03 12.77
C ILE A 143 -9.16 21.54 11.75
N ALA A 144 -10.40 21.75 12.15
CA ALA A 144 -11.43 22.36 11.32
C ALA A 144 -11.36 23.90 11.33
N GLU A 145 -10.96 24.48 12.49
CA GLU A 145 -10.92 25.92 12.68
C GLU A 145 -9.85 26.29 13.72
N VAL A 146 -9.11 27.36 13.47
CA VAL A 146 -8.23 27.98 14.46
C VAL A 146 -8.95 29.19 15.04
N ILE A 147 -9.19 29.16 16.34
CA ILE A 147 -9.97 30.18 17.01
C ILE A 147 -9.06 31.32 17.50
N ILE A 148 -9.29 32.51 16.95
CA ILE A 148 -8.55 33.70 17.32
C ILE A 148 -9.45 34.53 18.25
N PRO A 149 -9.13 34.67 19.55
CA PRO A 149 -9.95 35.46 20.49
C PRO A 149 -10.03 36.92 20.02
N PRO A 150 -11.22 37.57 20.14
CA PRO A 150 -11.35 38.99 19.91
C PRO A 150 -10.40 39.80 20.82
N GLY A 151 -9.70 40.80 20.27
CA GLY A 151 -8.75 41.63 21.03
C GLY A 151 -7.39 40.99 21.29
N SER A 152 -7.14 39.80 20.76
CA SER A 152 -5.81 39.17 20.88
C SER A 152 -4.76 39.92 20.01
N VAL A 153 -3.51 39.93 20.52
CA VAL A 153 -2.32 40.45 19.84
C VAL A 153 -2.33 40.06 18.33
N ARG A 154 -1.94 40.99 17.46
CA ARG A 154 -1.91 40.76 16.01
C ARG A 154 -1.23 39.39 15.70
N LEU A 155 -1.81 38.63 14.79
CA LEU A 155 -1.25 37.34 14.36
C LEU A 155 0.24 37.44 13.99
N SER A 156 0.65 38.58 13.42
CA SER A 156 2.04 38.91 13.06
C SER A 156 3.03 38.87 14.23
N ASP A 157 2.56 39.07 15.45
CA ASP A 157 3.43 39.11 16.67
C ASP A 157 3.57 37.70 17.30
N ARG A 158 2.96 36.70 16.69
CA ARG A 158 2.99 35.32 17.17
C ARG A 158 3.95 34.51 16.30
N LYS A 159 4.82 33.77 16.95
CA LYS A 159 5.69 32.80 16.24
C LYS A 159 5.02 31.42 16.27
N PRO A 160 4.89 30.72 15.12
CA PRO A 160 4.45 29.32 15.10
C PRO A 160 5.53 28.41 15.70
N ASP A 161 5.12 27.28 16.29
CA ASP A 161 6.05 26.26 16.78
C ASP A 161 6.58 25.44 15.61
N MET A 162 7.64 25.92 14.99
CA MET A 162 8.33 25.23 13.89
C MET A 162 9.27 24.14 14.46
N PRO A 163 9.68 23.13 13.64
CA PRO A 163 10.52 22.05 14.13
C PRO A 163 11.89 22.58 14.61
N PRO A 164 12.32 22.21 15.83
CA PRO A 164 13.64 22.63 16.34
C PRO A 164 14.77 21.95 15.53
N ARG A 165 15.74 22.75 15.10
CA ARG A 165 16.87 22.25 14.30
C ARG A 165 17.79 21.31 15.06
N GLU A 166 17.88 21.51 16.38
CA GLU A 166 18.63 20.62 17.27
C GLU A 166 18.12 19.19 17.28
N ASP A 167 16.81 18.97 17.07
CA ASP A 167 16.19 17.64 17.10
C ASP A 167 16.20 16.96 15.71
N PHE A 168 16.07 17.75 14.64
CA PHE A 168 15.83 17.22 13.30
C PHE A 168 17.00 17.45 12.34
N GLY A 169 17.91 18.37 12.62
CA GLY A 169 18.94 18.83 11.70
C GLY A 169 18.46 19.94 10.76
N GLU A 170 19.28 20.26 9.76
CA GLU A 170 18.97 21.33 8.81
C GLU A 170 17.85 20.91 7.85
N TYR A 171 16.93 21.83 7.61
CA TYR A 171 15.81 21.66 6.69
C TYR A 171 15.50 22.93 5.91
N GLU A 172 14.84 22.80 4.79
CA GLU A 172 14.39 23.89 3.92
C GLU A 172 12.94 23.68 3.47
N TRP A 173 12.32 24.71 2.90
CA TRP A 173 11.03 24.57 2.24
C TRP A 173 11.20 23.82 0.93
N ASN A 174 10.28 22.88 0.66
CA ASN A 174 10.24 22.24 -0.66
C ASN A 174 9.83 23.24 -1.77
N GLU A 175 9.99 22.84 -3.04
CA GLU A 175 9.72 23.68 -4.22
C GLU A 175 8.34 24.39 -4.20
N ASN A 176 7.34 23.82 -3.53
CA ASN A 176 5.99 24.37 -3.46
C ASN A 176 5.74 25.21 -2.19
N GLU A 177 6.72 25.35 -1.32
CA GLU A 177 6.61 26.04 -0.03
C GLU A 177 5.47 25.53 0.87
N ILE A 178 5.14 24.22 0.79
CA ILE A 178 4.08 23.58 1.59
C ILE A 178 4.66 22.75 2.73
N GLU A 179 5.78 22.08 2.46
CA GLU A 179 6.40 21.15 3.39
C GLU A 179 7.82 21.57 3.70
N LEU A 180 8.30 21.22 4.89
CA LEU A 180 9.72 21.30 5.24
C LEU A 180 10.39 19.97 4.93
N GLU A 181 11.54 20.01 4.28
CA GLU A 181 12.32 18.86 3.86
C GLU A 181 13.72 18.89 4.49
N LEU A 182 14.13 17.79 5.10
CA LEU A 182 15.48 17.64 5.64
C LEU A 182 16.50 17.68 4.50
N ILE A 183 17.55 18.50 4.64
CA ILE A 183 18.63 18.59 3.63
C ILE A 183 19.39 17.27 3.55
N LYS A 184 19.61 16.61 4.70
CA LYS A 184 20.31 15.34 4.80
C LYS A 184 19.43 14.28 5.50
N PRO A 185 18.39 13.77 4.85
CA PRO A 185 17.42 12.90 5.51
C PRO A 185 18.02 11.59 6.05
N LEU A 186 19.09 11.08 5.44
CA LEU A 186 19.75 9.85 5.90
C LEU A 186 20.61 10.01 7.17
N GLU A 187 21.00 11.23 7.51
CA GLU A 187 21.68 11.51 8.79
C GLU A 187 20.69 11.46 9.97
N ASN A 188 19.39 11.65 9.70
CA ASN A 188 18.37 11.59 10.76
C ASN A 188 18.03 10.13 11.11
N PRO A 189 18.18 9.70 12.38
CA PRO A 189 17.98 8.30 12.80
C PRO A 189 16.54 7.82 12.62
N ILE A 190 15.55 8.69 12.77
CA ILE A 190 14.13 8.35 12.57
C ILE A 190 13.85 8.06 11.10
N VAL A 191 14.39 8.86 10.18
CA VAL A 191 14.23 8.64 8.74
C VAL A 191 14.91 7.34 8.34
N ARG A 192 16.13 7.10 8.80
CA ARG A 192 16.87 5.87 8.55
C ARG A 192 16.07 4.64 9.00
N HIS A 193 15.62 4.64 10.24
CA HIS A 193 14.78 3.57 10.77
C HIS A 193 13.50 3.34 9.92
N LYS A 194 12.75 4.39 9.59
CA LYS A 194 11.55 4.30 8.76
C LYS A 194 11.84 3.75 7.35
N ARG A 195 12.98 4.09 6.76
CA ARG A 195 13.42 3.56 5.46
C ARG A 195 13.74 2.08 5.52
N PHE A 196 14.44 1.62 6.56
CA PHE A 196 14.69 0.20 6.77
C PHE A 196 13.38 -0.60 6.90
N VAL A 197 12.48 -0.16 7.80
CA VAL A 197 11.18 -0.80 7.97
C VAL A 197 10.43 -0.87 6.65
N ARG A 198 10.44 0.23 5.89
CA ARG A 198 9.77 0.29 4.60
C ARG A 198 10.39 -0.63 3.56
N PHE A 199 11.71 -0.74 3.52
CA PHE A 199 12.43 -1.65 2.63
C PHE A 199 11.93 -3.09 2.85
N PHE A 200 12.05 -3.61 4.06
CA PHE A 200 11.65 -4.98 4.38
C PHE A 200 10.16 -5.22 4.17
N LYS A 201 9.29 -4.28 4.55
CA LYS A 201 7.84 -4.37 4.33
C LYS A 201 7.47 -4.34 2.85
N SER A 202 8.10 -3.48 2.06
CA SER A 202 7.79 -3.37 0.62
C SER A 202 8.17 -4.62 -0.14
N LEU A 203 9.26 -5.27 0.24
CA LEU A 203 9.71 -6.54 -0.33
C LEU A 203 9.00 -7.76 0.28
N ASN A 204 8.07 -7.54 1.23
CA ASN A 204 7.34 -8.59 1.92
C ASN A 204 8.24 -9.63 2.62
N ILE A 205 9.40 -9.17 3.12
CA ILE A 205 10.33 -10.01 3.88
C ILE A 205 9.70 -10.32 5.24
N LYS A 206 9.46 -11.59 5.50
CA LYS A 206 8.76 -12.06 6.70
C LYS A 206 9.64 -11.96 7.95
N TYR A 207 9.00 -11.89 9.11
CA TYR A 207 9.61 -11.89 10.44
C TYR A 207 10.42 -10.63 10.80
N ILE A 208 10.65 -9.71 9.87
CA ILE A 208 11.35 -8.45 10.12
C ILE A 208 10.33 -7.38 10.52
N SER A 209 10.07 -7.28 11.82
CA SER A 209 9.19 -6.24 12.40
C SER A 209 9.95 -4.94 12.66
N ASP A 210 9.23 -3.88 13.02
CA ASP A 210 9.80 -2.60 13.46
C ASP A 210 10.81 -2.77 14.60
N GLY A 211 10.48 -3.62 15.59
CA GLY A 211 11.38 -3.92 16.71
C GLY A 211 12.64 -4.66 16.29
N VAL A 212 12.56 -5.55 15.28
CA VAL A 212 13.74 -6.24 14.74
C VAL A 212 14.63 -5.26 14.00
N VAL A 213 14.06 -4.37 13.20
CA VAL A 213 14.81 -3.29 12.53
C VAL A 213 15.55 -2.41 13.53
N LYS A 214 14.93 -2.06 14.67
CA LYS A 214 15.62 -1.33 15.75
C LYS A 214 16.83 -2.07 16.27
N LYS A 215 16.74 -3.40 16.43
CA LYS A 215 17.89 -4.21 16.87
C LYS A 215 19.02 -4.20 15.84
N PHE A 216 18.70 -4.28 14.54
CA PHE A 216 19.71 -4.17 13.48
C PHE A 216 20.43 -2.82 13.53
N ILE A 217 19.70 -1.71 13.61
CA ILE A 217 20.29 -0.38 13.68
C ILE A 217 21.11 -0.18 14.96
N ASN A 218 20.63 -0.65 16.10
CA ASN A 218 21.36 -0.57 17.38
C ASN A 218 22.62 -1.46 17.37
N GLY A 219 22.63 -2.55 16.60
CA GLY A 219 23.79 -3.40 16.37
C GLY A 219 24.78 -2.84 15.34
N GLY A 220 24.54 -1.64 14.83
CA GLY A 220 25.46 -0.94 13.94
C GLY A 220 25.21 -1.12 12.44
N TYR A 221 24.17 -1.86 12.04
CA TYR A 221 23.82 -1.99 10.61
C TYR A 221 23.25 -0.67 10.07
N GLU A 222 23.90 -0.11 9.06
CA GLU A 222 23.49 1.16 8.47
C GLU A 222 22.71 1.00 7.17
N THR A 223 22.84 -0.13 6.49
CA THR A 223 22.20 -0.43 5.21
C THR A 223 21.55 -1.81 5.18
N PRO A 224 20.49 -2.01 4.37
CA PRO A 224 19.93 -3.34 4.14
C PRO A 224 20.94 -4.33 3.52
N ASN A 225 21.96 -3.84 2.81
CA ASN A 225 23.00 -4.67 2.23
C ASN A 225 23.84 -5.34 3.31
N GLU A 226 24.25 -4.58 4.34
CA GLU A 226 25.01 -5.13 5.47
C GLU A 226 24.23 -6.23 6.19
N ILE A 227 22.91 -6.10 6.30
CA ILE A 227 22.06 -7.14 6.90
C ILE A 227 21.96 -8.37 5.98
N TYR A 228 21.95 -8.17 4.65
CA TYR A 228 21.96 -9.26 3.68
C TYR A 228 23.30 -10.03 3.73
N GLU A 229 24.42 -9.33 3.92
CA GLU A 229 25.76 -9.91 4.00
C GLU A 229 26.06 -10.57 5.38
N ALA A 230 25.27 -10.24 6.42
CA ALA A 230 25.47 -10.75 7.78
C ALA A 230 25.19 -12.28 7.84
N SER A 231 26.07 -12.99 8.50
CA SER A 231 25.89 -14.42 8.83
C SER A 231 24.84 -14.61 9.93
N VAL A 232 24.44 -15.86 10.17
CA VAL A 232 23.57 -16.20 11.30
C VAL A 232 24.25 -15.85 12.62
N GLU A 233 25.54 -16.09 12.71
CA GLU A 233 26.39 -15.78 13.87
C GLU A 233 26.41 -14.29 14.17
N ASP A 234 26.60 -13.44 13.14
CA ASP A 234 26.57 -11.99 13.30
C ASP A 234 25.20 -11.49 13.81
N LEU A 235 24.11 -12.08 13.30
CA LEU A 235 22.77 -11.75 13.77
C LEU A 235 22.50 -12.21 15.21
N MET A 236 23.18 -13.26 15.69
CA MET A 236 23.07 -13.74 17.07
C MET A 236 23.77 -12.82 18.08
N GLU A 237 24.72 -11.98 17.65
CA GLU A 237 25.36 -10.97 18.51
C GLU A 237 24.40 -9.84 18.91
N LEU A 238 23.28 -9.70 18.21
CA LEU A 238 22.30 -8.65 18.48
C LEU A 238 21.46 -8.97 19.72
N ASP A 239 21.23 -7.96 20.55
CA ASP A 239 20.50 -8.09 21.81
C ASP A 239 19.13 -8.78 21.64
N GLY A 240 18.94 -9.87 22.38
CA GLY A 240 17.72 -10.65 22.41
C GLY A 240 17.40 -11.37 21.08
N ILE A 241 18.39 -11.61 20.21
CA ILE A 241 18.31 -12.50 19.05
C ILE A 241 19.08 -13.78 19.37
N LYS A 242 18.39 -14.92 19.31
CA LYS A 242 18.95 -16.25 19.51
C LYS A 242 19.00 -16.99 18.18
N GLU A 243 19.79 -18.06 18.10
CA GLU A 243 20.03 -18.88 16.91
C GLU A 243 18.76 -19.13 16.08
N LYS A 244 17.69 -19.63 16.69
CA LYS A 244 16.42 -19.90 15.97
C LYS A 244 15.79 -18.67 15.33
N SER A 245 15.95 -17.49 15.93
CA SER A 245 15.44 -16.23 15.38
C SER A 245 16.38 -15.69 14.32
N ALA A 246 17.69 -15.74 14.56
CA ALA A 246 18.72 -15.36 13.60
C ALA A 246 18.58 -16.16 12.30
N GLN A 247 18.47 -17.49 12.40
CA GLN A 247 18.26 -18.36 11.25
C GLN A 247 16.99 -17.99 10.45
N LYS A 248 15.87 -17.72 11.15
CA LYS A 248 14.64 -17.30 10.48
C LYS A 248 14.78 -15.97 9.75
N PHE A 249 15.50 -15.01 10.31
CA PHE A 249 15.73 -13.72 9.66
C PHE A 249 16.62 -13.91 8.44
N PHE A 250 17.73 -14.61 8.58
CA PHE A 250 18.64 -14.96 7.50
C PHE A 250 17.90 -15.65 6.34
N ASP A 251 17.21 -16.73 6.62
CA ASP A 251 16.46 -17.48 5.60
C ASP A 251 15.41 -16.63 4.91
N SER A 252 14.67 -15.79 5.66
CA SER A 252 13.63 -14.96 5.06
C SER A 252 14.20 -13.86 4.17
N ILE A 253 15.32 -13.27 4.54
CA ILE A 253 16.01 -12.24 3.77
C ILE A 253 16.53 -12.86 2.47
N HIS A 254 17.30 -13.93 2.56
CA HIS A 254 17.90 -14.61 1.41
C HIS A 254 16.84 -15.22 0.49
N ASN A 255 15.84 -15.92 1.04
CA ASN A 255 14.73 -16.47 0.24
C ASN A 255 13.95 -15.41 -0.53
N THR A 256 13.92 -14.16 -0.04
CA THR A 256 13.25 -13.07 -0.77
C THR A 256 14.18 -12.43 -1.79
N LEU A 257 15.39 -12.05 -1.37
CA LEU A 257 16.29 -11.20 -2.19
C LEU A 257 17.06 -11.99 -3.27
N ASP A 258 17.24 -13.30 -3.09
CA ASP A 258 17.87 -14.17 -4.09
C ASP A 258 16.90 -14.59 -5.20
N ASN A 259 15.59 -14.55 -4.93
CA ASN A 259 14.57 -14.81 -5.93
C ASN A 259 14.18 -13.54 -6.71
N PRO A 260 13.71 -13.70 -7.96
CA PRO A 260 13.28 -12.56 -8.76
C PRO A 260 12.13 -11.78 -8.13
N ILE A 261 12.30 -10.47 -7.98
CA ILE A 261 11.32 -9.52 -7.43
C ILE A 261 10.91 -8.57 -8.54
N SER A 262 9.61 -8.26 -8.62
CA SER A 262 9.12 -7.33 -9.64
C SER A 262 9.76 -5.95 -9.50
N ILE A 263 10.08 -5.34 -10.65
CA ILE A 263 10.81 -4.06 -10.69
C ILE A 263 10.06 -2.95 -9.94
N GLU A 264 8.72 -2.88 -10.10
CA GLU A 264 7.88 -1.89 -9.41
C GLU A 264 7.93 -2.05 -7.89
N THR A 265 8.02 -3.27 -7.39
CA THR A 265 8.19 -3.54 -5.95
C THR A 265 9.55 -3.06 -5.46
N VAL A 266 10.63 -3.34 -6.21
CA VAL A 266 11.97 -2.85 -5.87
C VAL A 266 12.07 -1.33 -5.98
N MET A 267 11.47 -0.71 -7.00
CA MET A 267 11.38 0.75 -7.12
C MET A 267 10.70 1.38 -5.90
N LYS A 268 9.61 0.79 -5.43
CA LYS A 268 8.89 1.24 -4.23
C LYS A 268 9.73 1.05 -2.96
N ALA A 269 10.42 -0.09 -2.83
CA ALA A 269 11.27 -0.40 -1.69
C ALA A 269 12.48 0.54 -1.58
N SER A 270 13.09 0.88 -2.71
CA SER A 270 14.24 1.79 -2.79
C SER A 270 13.95 3.23 -2.39
N LEU A 271 12.68 3.67 -2.47
CA LEU A 271 12.26 5.08 -2.32
C LEU A 271 12.90 6.04 -3.35
N ALA A 272 13.74 5.54 -4.24
CA ALA A 272 14.54 6.36 -5.16
C ALA A 272 13.67 7.05 -6.24
N ILE A 273 12.53 6.44 -6.60
CA ILE A 273 11.60 7.02 -7.59
C ILE A 273 10.80 8.19 -7.01
N GLY A 274 10.73 8.31 -5.68
CA GLY A 274 10.06 9.43 -5.03
C GLY A 274 8.60 9.15 -4.61
N LYS A 275 7.99 10.18 -4.03
CA LYS A 275 6.62 10.14 -3.54
C LYS A 275 5.62 10.08 -4.71
N GLY A 276 4.52 9.35 -4.54
CA GLY A 276 3.44 9.25 -5.55
C GLY A 276 3.64 8.16 -6.59
N PHE A 277 4.71 7.37 -6.51
CA PHE A 277 4.97 6.22 -7.36
C PHE A 277 4.78 4.91 -6.59
N GLY A 278 3.52 4.52 -6.40
CA GLY A 278 3.16 3.21 -5.87
C GLY A 278 3.16 2.13 -6.95
N GLU A 279 3.06 0.85 -6.55
CA GLU A 279 3.05 -0.30 -7.48
C GLU A 279 1.97 -0.16 -8.55
N ARG A 280 0.75 0.28 -8.20
CA ARG A 280 -0.34 0.50 -9.16
C ARG A 280 0.02 1.46 -10.30
N LYS A 281 0.81 2.49 -10.00
CA LYS A 281 1.26 3.46 -11.00
C LYS A 281 2.49 2.97 -11.77
N LEU A 282 3.39 2.25 -11.10
CA LEU A 282 4.62 1.74 -11.72
C LEU A 282 4.37 0.52 -12.59
N TYR A 283 3.42 -0.35 -12.22
CA TYR A 283 3.15 -1.59 -12.95
C TYR A 283 2.83 -1.38 -14.44
N PRO A 284 1.89 -0.50 -14.85
CA PRO A 284 1.63 -0.25 -16.27
C PRO A 284 2.87 0.25 -17.02
N LEU A 285 3.68 1.10 -16.37
CA LEU A 285 4.91 1.64 -16.95
C LEU A 285 5.96 0.54 -17.16
N VAL A 286 6.18 -0.30 -16.16
CA VAL A 286 7.15 -1.41 -16.22
C VAL A 286 6.74 -2.47 -17.24
N SER A 287 5.43 -2.74 -17.35
CA SER A 287 4.87 -3.69 -18.30
C SER A 287 4.81 -3.15 -19.72
N GLY A 288 4.56 -1.84 -19.90
CA GLY A 288 4.40 -1.19 -21.18
C GLY A 288 5.70 -0.72 -21.83
N ILE A 289 6.74 -0.44 -21.03
CA ILE A 289 7.99 0.11 -21.54
C ILE A 289 9.18 -0.79 -21.19
N LYS A 290 9.87 -1.29 -22.20
CA LYS A 290 11.10 -2.07 -22.01
C LYS A 290 12.29 -1.14 -21.74
N PHE A 291 12.64 -0.93 -20.47
CA PHE A 291 13.76 -0.04 -20.07
C PHE A 291 14.81 -0.70 -19.17
N VAL A 292 14.64 -1.97 -18.83
CA VAL A 292 15.60 -2.77 -18.04
C VAL A 292 15.96 -4.04 -18.81
N SER A 293 17.22 -4.43 -18.75
CA SER A 293 17.75 -5.68 -19.32
C SER A 293 18.95 -6.15 -18.50
N GLY A 294 19.35 -7.39 -18.67
CA GLY A 294 20.51 -7.96 -17.96
C GLY A 294 20.09 -8.96 -16.89
N GLU A 295 21.00 -9.28 -15.96
CA GLU A 295 20.83 -10.29 -14.92
C GLU A 295 21.29 -9.76 -13.55
N LYS A 296 21.04 -10.50 -12.48
CA LYS A 296 21.42 -10.15 -11.11
C LYS A 296 22.87 -9.65 -11.06
N GLY A 297 23.06 -8.48 -10.44
CA GLY A 297 24.37 -7.81 -10.31
C GLY A 297 24.82 -7.01 -11.54
N ASN A 298 24.19 -7.19 -12.72
CA ASN A 298 24.60 -6.53 -13.99
C ASN A 298 23.42 -6.04 -14.82
N TYR A 299 22.48 -5.33 -14.18
CA TYR A 299 21.35 -4.74 -14.89
C TYR A 299 21.73 -3.49 -15.69
N LYS A 300 21.21 -3.39 -16.89
CA LYS A 300 21.33 -2.22 -17.77
C LYS A 300 19.98 -1.51 -17.84
N PHE A 301 20.00 -0.20 -17.67
CA PHE A 301 18.81 0.65 -17.66
C PHE A 301 18.85 1.64 -18.82
N ARG A 302 17.79 1.66 -19.62
CA ARG A 302 17.52 2.69 -20.61
C ARG A 302 16.64 3.77 -19.98
N LYS A 303 16.86 5.01 -20.30
CA LYS A 303 15.97 6.11 -19.90
C LYS A 303 14.85 6.23 -20.95
N PRO A 304 13.57 5.94 -20.59
CA PRO A 304 12.47 6.08 -21.54
C PRO A 304 12.31 7.55 -21.98
N SER A 305 11.80 7.79 -23.20
CA SER A 305 11.40 9.13 -23.63
C SER A 305 10.19 9.62 -22.80
N LEU A 306 9.92 10.91 -22.84
CA LEU A 306 8.74 11.42 -22.15
C LEU A 306 7.47 10.94 -22.85
N ASP A 307 7.47 10.89 -24.17
CA ASP A 307 6.34 10.47 -24.99
C ASP A 307 5.98 9.01 -24.72
N GLU A 308 6.97 8.10 -24.67
CA GLU A 308 6.74 6.70 -24.25
C GLU A 308 6.03 6.60 -22.88
N ILE A 309 6.36 7.50 -21.93
CA ILE A 309 5.74 7.48 -20.59
C ILE A 309 4.34 8.06 -20.63
N LEU A 310 4.10 9.07 -21.46
CA LEU A 310 2.78 9.72 -21.58
C LEU A 310 1.73 8.83 -22.27
N GLU A 311 2.14 7.83 -23.03
CA GLU A 311 1.25 6.79 -23.56
C GLU A 311 0.74 5.83 -22.47
N ILE A 312 1.39 5.80 -21.31
CA ILE A 312 0.97 4.95 -20.19
C ILE A 312 -0.13 5.64 -19.37
N GLU A 313 -1.25 4.95 -19.22
CA GLU A 313 -2.38 5.44 -18.43
C GLU A 313 -1.95 5.79 -16.98
N GLY A 314 -2.43 6.90 -16.47
CA GLY A 314 -2.10 7.42 -15.14
C GLY A 314 -0.83 8.27 -15.06
N PHE A 315 -0.15 8.52 -16.20
CA PHE A 315 0.98 9.45 -16.25
C PHE A 315 0.59 10.78 -16.87
N SER A 316 0.88 11.86 -16.15
CA SER A 316 0.84 13.25 -16.65
C SER A 316 2.25 13.71 -17.02
N TYR A 317 2.35 14.83 -17.73
CA TYR A 317 3.63 15.48 -18.04
C TYR A 317 4.50 15.68 -16.80
N LYS A 318 3.91 16.17 -15.69
CA LYS A 318 4.60 16.37 -14.41
C LYS A 318 5.14 15.05 -13.86
N SER A 319 4.30 14.03 -13.75
CA SER A 319 4.74 12.74 -13.19
C SER A 319 5.70 11.98 -14.10
N GLY A 320 5.57 12.10 -15.43
CA GLY A 320 6.51 11.52 -16.39
C GLY A 320 7.92 12.15 -16.30
N ARG A 321 7.99 13.48 -16.20
CA ARG A 321 9.27 14.19 -15.97
C ARG A 321 9.91 13.80 -14.65
N GLU A 322 9.12 13.74 -13.59
CA GLU A 322 9.60 13.35 -12.27
C GLU A 322 10.14 11.91 -12.25
N PHE A 323 9.40 10.96 -12.83
CA PHE A 323 9.89 9.60 -13.00
C PHE A 323 11.24 9.55 -13.73
N ARG A 324 11.36 10.24 -14.87
CA ARG A 324 12.63 10.28 -15.65
C ARG A 324 13.78 10.89 -14.85
N LYS A 325 13.54 11.94 -14.07
CA LYS A 325 14.53 12.57 -13.17
C LYS A 325 15.00 11.56 -12.10
N ASN A 326 14.06 10.86 -11.50
CA ASN A 326 14.32 9.99 -10.36
C ASN A 326 14.80 8.59 -10.78
N LEU A 327 14.55 8.15 -12.01
CA LEU A 327 15.08 6.90 -12.54
C LEU A 327 16.62 6.84 -12.43
N VAL A 328 17.30 7.96 -12.60
CA VAL A 328 18.76 8.04 -12.43
C VAL A 328 19.19 7.71 -10.99
N LYS A 329 18.39 8.15 -10.01
CA LYS A 329 18.63 7.82 -8.58
C LYS A 329 18.42 6.33 -8.33
N PHE A 330 17.37 5.75 -8.92
CA PHE A 330 17.09 4.32 -8.81
C PHE A 330 18.20 3.48 -9.45
N VAL A 331 18.69 3.86 -10.63
CA VAL A 331 19.81 3.17 -11.28
C VAL A 331 21.07 3.22 -10.42
N ARG A 332 21.38 4.35 -9.77
CA ARG A 332 22.50 4.45 -8.84
C ARG A 332 22.30 3.52 -7.65
N TRP A 333 21.13 3.56 -7.05
CA TRP A 333 20.76 2.70 -5.94
C TRP A 333 20.87 1.20 -6.29
N MET A 334 20.44 0.79 -7.49
CA MET A 334 20.60 -0.59 -7.97
C MET A 334 22.07 -1.01 -8.12
N LYS A 335 22.95 -0.09 -8.50
CA LYS A 335 24.41 -0.37 -8.58
C LYS A 335 25.04 -0.62 -7.21
N GLU A 336 24.50 0.00 -6.18
CA GLU A 336 24.92 -0.18 -4.79
C GLU A 336 24.28 -1.43 -4.17
N ASN A 337 23.13 -1.90 -4.70
CA ASN A 337 22.35 -3.03 -4.18
C ASN A 337 22.32 -4.18 -5.20
N LYS A 338 23.49 -4.65 -5.62
CA LYS A 338 23.67 -5.70 -6.66
C LYS A 338 23.15 -7.08 -6.25
N TYR A 339 22.91 -7.30 -4.97
CA TYR A 339 22.36 -8.54 -4.40
C TYR A 339 20.88 -8.74 -4.74
N ILE A 340 20.15 -7.69 -5.11
CA ILE A 340 18.73 -7.77 -5.44
C ILE A 340 18.55 -8.39 -6.82
N ASN A 341 17.70 -9.41 -6.89
CA ASN A 341 17.35 -10.07 -8.14
C ASN A 341 16.03 -9.48 -8.68
N LEU A 342 16.08 -8.90 -9.91
CA LEU A 342 14.90 -8.32 -10.54
C LEU A 342 14.19 -9.33 -11.42
N GLU A 343 12.87 -9.41 -11.30
CA GLU A 343 12.00 -10.00 -12.31
C GLU A 343 11.81 -8.99 -13.45
N ILE A 344 12.42 -9.26 -14.60
CA ILE A 344 12.31 -8.39 -15.77
C ILE A 344 11.13 -8.87 -16.62
N PRO A 345 10.09 -8.04 -16.85
CA PRO A 345 8.98 -8.38 -17.72
C PRO A 345 9.48 -8.75 -19.13
N ASN A 346 8.99 -9.85 -19.69
CA ASN A 346 9.34 -10.35 -21.04
C ASN A 346 10.79 -10.82 -21.26
N GLN A 347 11.58 -11.08 -20.22
CA GLN A 347 12.76 -11.90 -20.37
C GLN A 347 12.39 -13.38 -20.15
N LYS A 348 12.57 -14.21 -21.18
CA LYS A 348 12.57 -15.68 -21.04
C LYS A 348 13.64 -16.03 -19.99
N ARG A 349 13.26 -16.72 -18.92
CA ARG A 349 14.25 -17.24 -17.94
C ARG A 349 15.24 -18.13 -18.67
N LYS A 350 16.55 -17.99 -18.42
CA LYS A 350 17.55 -19.00 -18.84
C LYS A 350 17.18 -20.31 -18.13
N GLY A 351 16.56 -21.23 -18.86
CA GLY A 351 16.01 -22.49 -18.34
C GLY A 351 14.57 -22.75 -18.77
N ASP A 352 13.81 -21.73 -19.16
CA ASP A 352 12.58 -21.95 -19.94
C ASP A 352 12.99 -22.23 -21.35
N SER A 353 12.93 -23.53 -21.72
CA SER A 353 13.16 -24.00 -23.09
C SER A 353 12.38 -23.12 -24.08
N GLU A 354 13.02 -22.81 -25.20
CA GLU A 354 12.44 -22.17 -26.39
C GLU A 354 11.20 -22.92 -26.85
N ASN A 355 10.04 -22.69 -26.26
CA ASN A 355 8.72 -23.11 -26.74
C ASN A 355 7.66 -23.02 -25.61
N SER A 356 7.33 -21.82 -25.14
CA SER A 356 6.13 -21.65 -24.33
C SER A 356 4.93 -21.10 -25.12
N ASP A 357 5.15 -20.47 -26.26
CA ASP A 357 4.06 -20.09 -27.14
C ASP A 357 3.52 -21.35 -27.87
N GLY A 358 2.38 -21.84 -27.37
CA GLY A 358 1.69 -22.98 -27.92
C GLY A 358 1.75 -24.28 -27.11
N LEU A 359 2.29 -24.27 -25.89
CA LEU A 359 2.20 -25.44 -25.01
C LEU A 359 0.76 -25.68 -24.56
N PRO A 360 0.30 -26.95 -24.46
CA PRO A 360 -1.09 -27.32 -24.20
C PRO A 360 -1.70 -26.69 -22.91
N LEU A 361 -0.87 -26.37 -21.94
CA LEU A 361 -1.30 -25.84 -20.64
C LEU A 361 -0.78 -24.42 -20.35
N ASP A 362 -0.35 -23.67 -21.35
CA ASP A 362 0.03 -22.28 -21.18
C ASP A 362 -1.14 -21.44 -20.65
N GLY A 363 -0.86 -20.54 -19.70
CA GLY A 363 -1.89 -19.75 -18.99
C GLY A 363 -2.69 -20.51 -17.93
N LYS A 364 -2.41 -21.81 -17.67
CA LYS A 364 -3.04 -22.56 -16.59
C LYS A 364 -2.26 -22.41 -15.29
N PHE A 365 -2.98 -21.98 -14.24
CA PHE A 365 -2.47 -21.89 -12.88
C PHE A 365 -3.16 -22.97 -12.04
N ILE A 366 -2.42 -24.03 -11.71
CA ILE A 366 -2.95 -25.26 -11.15
C ILE A 366 -2.60 -25.36 -9.66
N LEU A 367 -3.59 -25.57 -8.80
CA LEU A 367 -3.40 -25.87 -7.40
C LEU A 367 -3.79 -27.32 -7.09
N PHE A 368 -2.90 -28.07 -6.46
CA PHE A 368 -3.20 -29.38 -5.90
C PHE A 368 -3.64 -29.24 -4.44
N THR A 369 -4.78 -29.81 -4.06
CA THR A 369 -5.27 -29.80 -2.67
C THR A 369 -5.77 -31.17 -2.25
N GLY A 370 -5.35 -31.62 -1.05
CA GLY A 370 -5.69 -32.95 -0.55
C GLY A 370 -4.97 -34.11 -1.28
N VAL A 371 -4.07 -33.79 -2.23
CA VAL A 371 -3.29 -34.76 -2.98
C VAL A 371 -1.89 -34.19 -3.23
N ARG A 372 -0.86 -35.01 -3.11
CA ARG A 372 0.54 -34.67 -3.46
C ARG A 372 1.00 -35.58 -4.57
N ASN A 373 0.86 -35.14 -5.82
CA ASN A 373 1.37 -35.83 -6.98
C ASN A 373 2.46 -34.99 -7.66
N LYS A 374 3.72 -35.22 -7.23
CA LYS A 374 4.89 -34.46 -7.73
C LYS A 374 5.21 -34.77 -9.20
N GLU A 375 4.92 -35.97 -9.66
CA GLU A 375 5.17 -36.38 -11.06
C GLU A 375 4.20 -35.66 -11.97
N LEU A 376 2.91 -35.67 -11.65
CA LEU A 376 1.89 -34.99 -12.43
C LEU A 376 2.10 -33.47 -12.43
N ALA A 377 2.49 -32.87 -11.28
CA ALA A 377 2.82 -31.45 -11.19
C ALA A 377 3.98 -31.10 -12.15
N LYS A 378 5.09 -31.86 -12.11
CA LYS A 378 6.23 -31.69 -13.04
C LYS A 378 5.85 -31.88 -14.51
N LYS A 379 4.93 -32.81 -14.79
CA LYS A 379 4.42 -33.04 -16.15
C LYS A 379 3.67 -31.80 -16.64
N PHE A 380 2.77 -31.24 -15.83
CA PHE A 380 2.03 -30.05 -16.18
C PHE A 380 2.91 -28.79 -16.30
N GLU A 381 3.94 -28.65 -15.45
CA GLU A 381 4.95 -27.58 -15.59
C GLU A 381 5.69 -27.68 -16.94
N LYS A 382 6.09 -28.87 -17.36
CA LYS A 382 6.72 -29.09 -18.68
C LYS A 382 5.79 -28.76 -19.84
N MET A 383 4.48 -28.79 -19.63
CA MET A 383 3.44 -28.47 -20.60
C MET A 383 2.97 -27.01 -20.52
N GLY A 384 3.65 -26.16 -19.76
CA GLY A 384 3.38 -24.72 -19.68
C GLY A 384 2.53 -24.26 -18.50
N ALA A 385 2.00 -25.18 -17.67
CA ALA A 385 1.23 -24.79 -16.49
C ALA A 385 2.11 -24.25 -15.36
N LYS A 386 1.55 -23.38 -14.53
CA LYS A 386 2.17 -22.90 -13.28
C LYS A 386 1.50 -23.58 -12.08
N ILE A 387 2.29 -24.22 -11.23
CA ILE A 387 1.81 -24.89 -10.03
C ILE A 387 1.82 -23.92 -8.86
N GLU A 388 0.65 -23.68 -8.27
CA GLU A 388 0.48 -22.76 -7.16
C GLU A 388 0.51 -23.50 -5.81
N GLY A 389 1.17 -22.91 -4.81
CA GLY A 389 1.25 -23.46 -3.45
C GLY A 389 0.04 -23.17 -2.57
N SER A 390 -0.80 -22.20 -2.96
CA SER A 390 -1.96 -21.76 -2.22
C SER A 390 -3.09 -21.27 -3.13
N PHE A 391 -4.32 -21.19 -2.62
CA PHE A 391 -5.47 -20.74 -3.39
C PHE A 391 -5.44 -19.21 -3.56
N THR A 392 -4.96 -18.74 -4.69
CA THR A 392 -4.90 -17.33 -5.08
C THR A 392 -5.95 -16.99 -6.15
N LYS A 393 -6.18 -15.71 -6.44
CA LYS A 393 -7.07 -15.27 -7.54
C LYS A 393 -6.58 -15.70 -8.94
N LYS A 394 -5.34 -16.14 -9.06
CA LYS A 394 -4.75 -16.61 -10.33
C LYS A 394 -5.09 -18.07 -10.62
N VAL A 395 -5.40 -18.86 -9.60
CA VAL A 395 -5.74 -20.28 -9.77
C VAL A 395 -6.98 -20.42 -10.65
N ASN A 396 -6.83 -21.09 -11.78
CA ASN A 396 -7.91 -21.38 -12.72
C ASN A 396 -8.20 -22.88 -12.85
N VAL A 397 -7.35 -23.72 -12.25
CA VAL A 397 -7.57 -25.18 -12.13
C VAL A 397 -7.25 -25.64 -10.71
N LEU A 398 -8.16 -26.36 -10.11
CA LEU A 398 -8.00 -27.02 -8.81
C LEU A 398 -8.02 -28.54 -8.99
N VAL A 399 -6.93 -29.20 -8.57
CA VAL A 399 -6.82 -30.66 -8.61
C VAL A 399 -7.01 -31.20 -7.20
N VAL A 400 -7.99 -32.07 -7.05
CA VAL A 400 -8.38 -32.74 -5.80
C VAL A 400 -8.14 -34.26 -5.88
N LYS A 401 -8.13 -34.95 -4.74
CA LYS A 401 -7.99 -36.40 -4.72
C LYS A 401 -9.15 -37.09 -5.45
N ASP A 402 -10.38 -36.66 -5.15
CA ASP A 402 -11.61 -37.13 -5.76
C ASP A 402 -12.49 -35.92 -6.05
N LYS A 403 -13.03 -35.84 -7.26
CA LYS A 403 -13.89 -34.75 -7.72
C LYS A 403 -15.15 -34.53 -6.87
N ASN A 404 -15.64 -35.60 -6.25
CA ASN A 404 -16.83 -35.54 -5.38
C ASN A 404 -16.49 -35.05 -3.96
N THR A 405 -15.22 -34.75 -3.67
CA THR A 405 -14.80 -34.24 -2.35
C THR A 405 -15.26 -32.80 -2.18
N THR A 406 -16.25 -32.59 -1.33
CA THR A 406 -16.71 -31.26 -0.91
C THR A 406 -15.90 -30.80 0.31
N ASN A 407 -15.15 -29.71 0.14
CA ASN A 407 -14.48 -29.00 1.23
C ASN A 407 -14.48 -27.50 0.95
N SER A 408 -14.14 -26.69 1.93
CA SER A 408 -14.16 -25.23 1.83
C SER A 408 -13.34 -24.67 0.65
N LYS A 409 -12.32 -25.40 0.16
CA LYS A 409 -11.52 -24.98 -0.99
C LYS A 409 -12.19 -25.32 -2.31
N THR A 410 -12.83 -26.50 -2.41
CA THR A 410 -13.60 -26.90 -3.60
C THR A 410 -14.82 -26.05 -3.80
N GLU A 411 -15.56 -25.76 -2.72
CA GLU A 411 -16.72 -24.85 -2.75
C GLU A 411 -16.31 -23.44 -3.19
N LYS A 412 -15.21 -22.92 -2.63
CA LYS A 412 -14.68 -21.63 -3.02
C LYS A 412 -14.22 -21.59 -4.48
N ALA A 413 -13.60 -22.67 -4.97
CA ALA A 413 -13.18 -22.81 -6.35
C ALA A 413 -14.38 -22.78 -7.32
N ILE A 414 -15.42 -23.53 -7.03
CA ILE A 414 -16.64 -23.58 -7.84
C ILE A 414 -17.32 -22.20 -7.87
N LYS A 415 -17.46 -21.54 -6.70
CA LYS A 415 -18.05 -20.18 -6.62
C LYS A 415 -17.26 -19.13 -7.41
N GLN A 416 -15.96 -19.35 -7.62
CA GLN A 416 -15.09 -18.44 -8.38
C GLN A 416 -14.92 -18.85 -9.84
N GLY A 417 -15.63 -19.86 -10.34
CA GLY A 417 -15.53 -20.34 -11.71
C GLY A 417 -14.21 -21.07 -12.01
N VAL A 418 -13.51 -21.54 -10.99
CA VAL A 418 -12.27 -22.33 -11.14
C VAL A 418 -12.64 -23.76 -11.52
N LEU A 419 -11.97 -24.32 -12.54
CA LEU A 419 -12.18 -25.70 -12.95
C LEU A 419 -11.71 -26.66 -11.87
N VAL A 420 -12.54 -27.60 -11.45
CA VAL A 420 -12.21 -28.59 -10.42
C VAL A 420 -12.18 -29.98 -11.04
N PHE A 421 -11.04 -30.67 -10.89
CA PHE A 421 -10.83 -32.03 -11.44
C PHE A 421 -10.29 -32.98 -10.39
N GLY A 422 -10.66 -34.24 -10.46
CA GLY A 422 -9.99 -35.31 -9.76
C GLY A 422 -8.60 -35.58 -10.34
N VAL A 423 -7.68 -36.09 -9.52
CA VAL A 423 -6.32 -36.39 -9.93
C VAL A 423 -6.25 -37.45 -11.04
N ASP A 424 -7.22 -38.31 -11.10
CA ASP A 424 -7.40 -39.40 -12.08
C ASP A 424 -7.93 -38.94 -13.43
N GLU A 425 -8.67 -37.87 -13.49
CA GLU A 425 -9.28 -37.32 -14.72
C GLU A 425 -8.61 -36.05 -15.25
N VAL A 426 -7.83 -35.34 -14.44
CA VAL A 426 -7.34 -33.98 -14.77
C VAL A 426 -6.46 -33.98 -16.03
N GLU A 427 -5.65 -35.00 -16.21
CA GLU A 427 -4.77 -35.10 -17.38
C GLU A 427 -5.59 -35.20 -18.66
N LYS A 428 -6.57 -36.10 -18.68
CA LYS A 428 -7.47 -36.32 -19.84
C LYS A 428 -8.34 -35.11 -20.12
N LYS A 429 -8.78 -34.39 -19.07
CA LYS A 429 -9.67 -33.22 -19.21
C LYS A 429 -8.96 -31.92 -19.58
N LEU A 430 -7.66 -31.81 -19.32
CA LEU A 430 -6.87 -30.64 -19.69
C LEU A 430 -6.15 -30.78 -21.01
N LEU A 431 -5.91 -32.03 -21.47
CA LEU A 431 -5.14 -32.30 -22.70
C LEU A 431 -6.02 -32.83 -23.85
N GLY A 432 -7.32 -33.05 -23.62
CA GLY A 432 -8.28 -33.57 -24.60
C GLY A 432 -8.30 -35.08 -24.55
#